data_389d2edd97dc1190cb750de3fa1f48a4
#
_entry.id   389d2edd97dc1190cb750de3fa1f48a4
#
_cell.length_a   1.000
_cell.length_b   1.000
_cell.length_c   1.000
_cell.angle_alpha   90.00
_cell.angle_beta   90.00
_cell.angle_gamma   90.00
#
_symmetry.space_group_name_H-M   'P 1'
#
loop_
_entity.id
_entity.type
_entity.pdbx_description
1 polymer ?
#
loop_
_entity_poly.entity_id
_entity_poly.type
_entity_poly.pdbx_seq_one_letter_code
_entity_poly.pdbx_strand_id
1 'polypeptide(L)'
;MKMIKAVIGIDPGKSGGIAVYTGGNTIEALPCPSDAEGMASSAKEIVHSFEIDGTPVNNILVAIENVHAFPTDTRSSSFKFGTNFGMWLGICAANKLKISLVHPRTWMNKYRDHVIYGEIPKEKLERKRHLKFLAKSYFPDARVTLKTADAILIAKYKFEESG
;
A
#
# COMPACT_ATOMS: atom_id res chain seq x y z
N MET A 1 -1.24 12.56 21.84
CA MET A 1 -1.06 11.56 20.75
C MET A 1 -0.96 12.32 19.42
N LYS A 2 0.06 12.09 18.59
CA LYS A 2 0.13 12.76 17.28
C LYS A 2 -0.89 12.09 16.36
N MET A 3 -1.82 12.86 15.84
CA MET A 3 -2.87 12.37 14.94
C MET A 3 -2.28 12.11 13.54
N ILE A 4 -2.42 10.89 13.05
CA ILE A 4 -2.06 10.57 11.65
C ILE A 4 -3.07 11.24 10.73
N LYS A 5 -2.59 12.05 9.80
CA LYS A 5 -3.42 12.77 8.81
C LYS A 5 -3.43 12.08 7.44
N ALA A 6 -2.41 11.28 7.16
CA ALA A 6 -2.30 10.55 5.91
C ALA A 6 -1.63 9.19 6.10
N VAL A 7 -2.06 8.22 5.32
CA VAL A 7 -1.39 6.93 5.20
C VAL A 7 -1.03 6.69 3.75
N ILE A 8 0.24 6.37 3.51
CA ILE A 8 0.73 5.88 2.22
C ILE A 8 0.77 4.36 2.32
N GLY A 9 -0.11 3.66 1.62
CA GLY A 9 -0.12 2.21 1.51
C GLY A 9 0.78 1.75 0.36
N ILE A 10 1.64 0.78 0.60
CA ILE A 10 2.54 0.22 -0.41
C ILE A 10 2.40 -1.30 -0.44
N ASP A 11 1.98 -1.84 -1.58
CA ASP A 11 2.16 -3.24 -1.98
C ASP A 11 3.45 -3.29 -2.81
N PRO A 12 4.59 -3.78 -2.24
CA PRO A 12 5.86 -3.73 -2.94
C PRO A 12 5.93 -4.75 -4.08
N GLY A 13 6.70 -4.43 -5.11
CA GLY A 13 6.94 -5.29 -6.26
C GLY A 13 6.42 -4.74 -7.58
N LYS A 14 6.86 -5.35 -8.68
CA LYS A 14 6.53 -4.94 -10.06
C LYS A 14 5.03 -4.93 -10.36
N SER A 15 4.26 -5.79 -9.71
CA SER A 15 2.80 -5.90 -9.84
C SER A 15 2.04 -5.23 -8.69
N GLY A 16 2.74 -4.54 -7.82
CA GLY A 16 2.17 -3.80 -6.70
C GLY A 16 1.83 -2.36 -7.03
N GLY A 17 1.50 -1.59 -5.99
CA GLY A 17 1.07 -0.20 -6.11
C GLY A 17 1.38 0.64 -4.89
N ILE A 18 1.13 1.92 -5.04
CA ILE A 18 1.18 2.93 -4.00
C ILE A 18 -0.20 3.56 -3.92
N ALA A 19 -0.69 3.83 -2.72
CA ALA A 19 -1.93 4.57 -2.51
C ALA A 19 -1.75 5.60 -1.39
N VAL A 20 -2.37 6.76 -1.55
CA VAL A 20 -2.34 7.85 -0.58
C VAL A 20 -3.76 8.09 -0.08
N TYR A 21 -3.98 7.93 1.21
CA TYR A 21 -5.28 8.08 1.85
C TYR A 21 -5.23 9.08 3.01
N THR A 22 -6.10 10.05 2.96
CA THR A 22 -6.21 11.13 3.97
C THR A 22 -7.54 11.10 4.72
N GLY A 23 -8.30 10.02 4.56
CA GLY A 23 -9.65 9.90 5.09
C GLY A 23 -10.74 10.28 4.08
N GLY A 24 -11.99 9.97 4.41
CA GLY A 24 -13.15 10.27 3.55
C GLY A 24 -13.32 9.26 2.40
N ASN A 25 -13.87 9.74 1.28
CA ASN A 25 -14.31 8.90 0.16
C ASN A 25 -13.38 8.91 -1.05
N THR A 26 -12.24 9.62 -0.96
CA THR A 26 -11.29 9.74 -2.06
C THR A 26 -9.95 9.11 -1.70
N ILE A 27 -9.30 8.54 -2.69
CA ILE A 27 -7.96 7.95 -2.57
C ILE A 27 -7.22 8.11 -3.90
N GLU A 28 -5.94 8.42 -3.82
CA GLU A 28 -5.07 8.43 -4.99
C GLU A 28 -4.23 7.16 -5.01
N ALA A 29 -4.05 6.57 -6.18
CA ALA A 29 -3.25 5.36 -6.31
C ALA A 29 -2.58 5.24 -7.68
N LEU A 30 -1.36 4.72 -7.68
CA LEU A 30 -0.55 4.48 -8.86
C LEU A 30 0.18 3.13 -8.75
N PRO A 31 0.50 2.48 -9.88
CA PRO A 31 1.34 1.29 -9.88
C PRO A 31 2.73 1.60 -9.29
N CYS A 32 3.35 0.63 -8.63
CA CYS A 32 4.74 0.75 -8.20
C CYS A 32 5.65 1.00 -9.41
N PRO A 33 6.54 2.00 -9.36
CA PRO A 33 7.60 2.16 -10.36
C PRO A 33 8.50 0.91 -10.39
N SER A 34 9.12 0.66 -11.56
CA SER A 34 9.92 -0.55 -11.76
C SER A 34 11.36 -0.44 -11.27
N ASP A 35 11.84 0.76 -11.00
CA ASP A 35 13.23 1.06 -10.63
C ASP A 35 13.33 2.01 -9.44
N ALA A 36 14.52 2.11 -8.88
CA ALA A 36 14.79 2.91 -7.70
C ALA A 36 14.57 4.42 -7.92
N GLU A 37 14.87 4.93 -9.11
CA GLU A 37 14.70 6.34 -9.45
C GLU A 37 13.21 6.73 -9.47
N GLY A 38 12.39 5.95 -10.15
CA GLY A 38 10.94 6.14 -10.19
C GLY A 38 10.30 6.00 -8.81
N MET A 39 10.76 5.04 -7.99
CA MET A 39 10.30 4.88 -6.62
C MET A 39 10.65 6.10 -5.75
N ALA A 40 11.88 6.59 -5.85
CA ALA A 40 12.34 7.78 -5.13
C ALA A 40 11.59 9.05 -5.57
N SER A 41 11.37 9.21 -6.87
CA SER A 41 10.60 10.34 -7.45
C SER A 41 9.17 10.33 -6.94
N SER A 42 8.48 9.18 -7.00
CA SER A 42 7.11 9.06 -6.49
C SER A 42 7.00 9.39 -5.00
N ALA A 43 7.92 8.87 -4.19
CA ALA A 43 7.94 9.18 -2.76
C ALA A 43 8.16 10.68 -2.49
N LYS A 44 9.10 11.31 -3.24
CA LYS A 44 9.40 12.74 -3.12
C LYS A 44 8.20 13.60 -3.54
N GLU A 45 7.52 13.27 -4.62
CA GLU A 45 6.34 13.99 -5.09
C GLU A 45 5.20 13.92 -4.06
N ILE A 46 4.96 12.74 -3.48
CA ILE A 46 3.95 12.56 -2.43
C ILE A 46 4.31 13.39 -1.19
N VAL A 47 5.55 13.34 -0.72
CA VAL A 47 5.99 14.13 0.44
C VAL A 47 5.85 15.62 0.14
N HIS A 48 6.26 16.07 -1.03
CA HIS A 48 6.19 17.47 -1.44
C HIS A 48 4.73 17.98 -1.51
N SER A 49 3.79 17.17 -1.98
CA SER A 49 2.37 17.57 -1.97
C SER A 49 1.86 17.84 -0.55
N PHE A 50 2.27 17.02 0.43
CA PHE A 50 1.91 17.24 1.83
C PHE A 50 2.61 18.47 2.45
N GLU A 51 3.82 18.78 2.03
CA GLU A 51 4.51 20.00 2.45
C GLU A 51 3.76 21.24 1.97
N ILE A 52 3.30 21.26 0.71
CA ILE A 52 2.47 22.34 0.15
C ILE A 52 1.18 22.50 0.94
N ASP A 53 0.53 21.41 1.31
CA ASP A 53 -0.70 21.43 2.10
C ASP A 53 -0.46 21.75 3.59
N GLY A 54 0.78 21.96 4.01
CA GLY A 54 1.15 22.23 5.39
C GLY A 54 0.99 21.03 6.33
N THR A 55 0.97 19.82 5.80
CA THR A 55 0.91 18.60 6.60
C THR A 55 2.32 18.17 7.00
N PRO A 56 2.66 18.17 8.31
CA PRO A 56 3.99 17.76 8.76
C PRO A 56 4.27 16.29 8.44
N VAL A 57 5.49 15.98 8.02
CA VAL A 57 5.92 14.60 7.69
C VAL A 57 5.69 13.61 8.83
N ASN A 58 5.75 14.08 10.07
CA ASN A 58 5.47 13.28 11.28
C ASN A 58 4.01 12.85 11.43
N ASN A 59 3.09 13.43 10.67
CA ASN A 59 1.67 13.06 10.62
C ASN A 59 1.34 12.14 9.44
N ILE A 60 2.36 11.74 8.67
CA ILE A 60 2.28 10.80 7.57
C ILE A 60 2.82 9.45 8.04
N LEU A 61 2.07 8.39 7.81
CA LEU A 61 2.47 7.02 8.10
C LEU A 61 2.55 6.23 6.80
N VAL A 62 3.65 5.52 6.59
CA VAL A 62 3.79 4.58 5.46
C VAL A 62 3.48 3.19 5.95
N ALA A 63 2.45 2.57 5.39
CA ALA A 63 2.09 1.18 5.63
C ALA A 63 2.61 0.33 4.46
N ILE A 64 3.65 -0.45 4.69
CA ILE A 64 4.24 -1.32 3.68
C ILE A 64 3.84 -2.76 3.98
N GLU A 65 3.33 -3.49 2.98
CA GLU A 65 3.06 -4.90 3.15
C GLU A 65 4.34 -5.65 3.51
N ASN A 66 4.31 -6.32 4.66
CA ASN A 66 5.43 -7.13 5.13
C ASN A 66 5.44 -8.47 4.39
N VAL A 67 6.24 -8.52 3.37
CA VAL A 67 6.35 -9.66 2.46
C VAL A 67 7.50 -10.57 2.84
N HIS A 68 7.28 -11.86 2.68
CA HIS A 68 8.27 -12.91 2.95
C HIS A 68 8.47 -13.76 1.70
N ALA A 69 9.69 -14.27 1.53
CA ALA A 69 9.95 -15.29 0.54
C ALA A 69 9.27 -16.60 0.97
N PHE A 70 8.58 -17.25 0.03
CA PHE A 70 8.02 -18.57 0.25
C PHE A 70 9.01 -19.66 -0.21
N PRO A 71 8.98 -20.86 0.40
CA PRO A 71 9.84 -21.98 -0.04
C PRO A 71 9.65 -22.36 -1.52
N THR A 72 8.50 -22.01 -2.09
CA THR A 72 8.15 -22.25 -3.51
C THR A 72 8.65 -21.14 -4.45
N ASP A 73 9.16 -20.03 -3.93
CA ASP A 73 9.68 -18.96 -4.76
C ASP A 73 11.06 -19.35 -5.34
N THR A 74 11.28 -18.92 -6.60
CA THR A 74 12.61 -19.06 -7.17
C THR A 74 13.59 -18.08 -6.50
N ARG A 75 14.87 -18.42 -6.48
CA ARG A 75 15.92 -17.53 -5.95
C ARG A 75 15.89 -16.16 -6.61
N SER A 76 15.67 -16.11 -7.92
CA SER A 76 15.58 -14.86 -8.67
C SER A 76 14.35 -14.03 -8.26
N SER A 77 13.20 -14.66 -8.05
CA SER A 77 11.99 -13.96 -7.58
C SER A 77 12.17 -13.39 -6.19
N SER A 78 12.69 -14.19 -5.26
CA SER A 78 12.95 -13.77 -3.88
C SER A 78 13.94 -12.62 -3.83
N PHE A 79 15.02 -12.66 -4.63
CA PHE A 79 16.01 -11.59 -4.70
C PHE A 79 15.40 -10.28 -5.23
N LYS A 80 14.68 -10.33 -6.37
CA LYS A 80 14.03 -9.15 -6.94
C LYS A 80 13.01 -8.53 -5.98
N PHE A 81 12.25 -9.36 -5.31
CA PHE A 81 11.24 -8.93 -4.37
C PHE A 81 11.86 -8.31 -3.11
N GLY A 82 12.85 -8.95 -2.52
CA GLY A 82 13.60 -8.42 -1.39
C GLY A 82 14.30 -7.11 -1.71
N THR A 83 14.87 -6.99 -2.94
CA THR A 83 15.49 -5.76 -3.43
C THR A 83 14.46 -4.63 -3.50
N ASN A 84 13.29 -4.87 -4.09
CA ASN A 84 12.22 -3.86 -4.19
C ASN A 84 11.72 -3.43 -2.81
N PHE A 85 11.49 -4.39 -1.92
CA PHE A 85 11.08 -4.10 -0.54
C PHE A 85 12.13 -3.27 0.20
N GLY A 86 13.41 -3.64 0.10
CA GLY A 86 14.51 -2.92 0.71
C GLY A 86 14.67 -1.49 0.18
N MET A 87 14.46 -1.28 -1.13
CA MET A 87 14.43 0.06 -1.72
C MET A 87 13.36 0.93 -1.10
N TRP A 88 12.13 0.44 -0.94
CA TRP A 88 11.06 1.19 -0.27
C TRP A 88 11.41 1.57 1.16
N LEU A 89 11.97 0.63 1.93
CA LEU A 89 12.42 0.92 3.31
C LEU A 89 13.47 2.04 3.32
N GLY A 90 14.47 1.96 2.44
CA GLY A 90 15.53 2.97 2.34
C GLY A 90 15.01 4.34 1.91
N ILE A 91 14.13 4.38 0.89
CA ILE A 91 13.53 5.62 0.39
C ILE A 91 12.66 6.29 1.48
N CYS A 92 11.84 5.52 2.17
CA CYS A 92 11.01 6.05 3.25
C CYS A 92 11.87 6.59 4.41
N ALA A 93 12.91 5.86 4.80
CA ALA A 93 13.84 6.29 5.85
C ALA A 93 14.58 7.58 5.46
N ALA A 94 15.07 7.69 4.22
CA ALA A 94 15.73 8.89 3.69
C ALA A 94 14.81 10.12 3.72
N ASN A 95 13.51 9.93 3.49
CA ASN A 95 12.50 10.99 3.56
C ASN A 95 11.93 11.19 4.98
N LYS A 96 12.51 10.57 6.01
CA LYS A 96 12.08 10.65 7.43
C LYS A 96 10.62 10.24 7.66
N LEU A 97 10.08 9.41 6.79
CA LEU A 97 8.72 8.88 6.89
C LEU A 97 8.67 7.79 7.96
N LYS A 98 7.62 7.81 8.77
CA LYS A 98 7.37 6.75 9.73
C LYS A 98 6.84 5.51 9.01
N ILE A 99 7.46 4.34 9.23
CA ILE A 99 7.11 3.09 8.59
C ILE A 99 6.36 2.18 9.56
N SER A 100 5.31 1.55 9.08
CA SER A 100 4.60 0.44 9.72
C SER A 100 4.56 -0.74 8.76
N LEU A 101 5.13 -1.87 9.15
CA LEU A 101 5.03 -3.10 8.37
C LEU A 101 3.71 -3.79 8.68
N VAL A 102 2.94 -4.11 7.64
CA VAL A 102 1.61 -4.70 7.76
C VAL A 102 1.62 -6.11 7.17
N HIS A 103 1.33 -7.11 7.98
CA HIS A 103 1.29 -8.49 7.51
C HIS A 103 0.06 -8.72 6.60
N PRO A 104 0.19 -9.45 5.45
CA PRO A 104 -0.91 -9.68 4.50
C PRO A 104 -2.16 -10.25 5.15
N ARG A 105 -2.01 -11.25 6.01
CA ARG A 105 -3.14 -11.86 6.73
C ARG A 105 -3.89 -10.86 7.61
N THR A 106 -3.17 -9.93 8.24
CA THR A 106 -3.77 -8.98 9.18
C THR A 106 -4.72 -8.01 8.48
N TRP A 107 -4.25 -7.33 7.43
CA TRP A 107 -5.11 -6.39 6.72
C TRP A 107 -6.21 -7.08 5.91
N MET A 108 -5.94 -8.24 5.29
CA MET A 108 -6.96 -9.01 4.59
C MET A 108 -8.06 -9.52 5.51
N ASN A 109 -7.73 -9.95 6.73
CA ASN A 109 -8.74 -10.41 7.70
C ASN A 109 -9.70 -9.29 8.09
N LYS A 110 -9.26 -8.03 8.13
CA LYS A 110 -10.14 -6.88 8.39
C LYS A 110 -11.29 -6.78 7.39
N TYR A 111 -11.04 -7.20 6.16
CA TYR A 111 -12.03 -7.14 5.06
C TYR A 111 -12.81 -8.44 4.85
N ARG A 112 -12.50 -9.51 5.60
CA ARG A 112 -13.17 -10.79 5.46
C ARG A 112 -14.67 -10.70 5.76
N ASP A 113 -15.04 -9.95 6.81
CA ASP A 113 -16.42 -9.82 7.26
C ASP A 113 -17.24 -8.80 6.46
N HIS A 114 -16.57 -7.99 5.63
CA HIS A 114 -17.19 -7.01 4.75
C HIS A 114 -17.44 -7.53 3.33
N VAL A 115 -17.15 -8.79 3.10
CA VAL A 115 -17.28 -9.40 1.79
C VAL A 115 -18.72 -9.83 1.56
N ILE A 116 -19.44 -9.09 0.72
CA ILE A 116 -20.83 -9.41 0.31
C ILE A 116 -20.91 -10.77 -0.42
N TYR A 117 -19.79 -11.34 -0.84
CA TYR A 117 -19.75 -12.54 -1.70
C TYR A 117 -18.92 -13.72 -1.15
N GLY A 118 -18.70 -13.81 0.17
CA GLY A 118 -18.03 -14.95 0.78
C GLY A 118 -16.56 -14.74 1.13
N GLU A 119 -15.81 -15.80 1.35
CA GLU A 119 -14.40 -15.75 1.76
C GLU A 119 -13.50 -15.18 0.65
N ILE A 120 -12.43 -14.47 1.06
CA ILE A 120 -11.38 -14.03 0.12
C ILE A 120 -10.76 -15.26 -0.55
N PRO A 121 -10.76 -15.34 -1.90
CA PRO A 121 -10.27 -16.49 -2.63
C PRO A 121 -8.80 -16.83 -2.33
N LYS A 122 -8.49 -18.11 -2.27
CA LYS A 122 -7.11 -18.59 -2.05
C LYS A 122 -6.26 -18.50 -3.31
N GLU A 123 -6.88 -18.71 -4.48
CA GLU A 123 -6.20 -18.61 -5.77
C GLU A 123 -5.79 -17.15 -6.03
N LYS A 124 -4.55 -16.94 -6.47
CA LYS A 124 -3.90 -15.61 -6.54
C LYS A 124 -4.64 -14.62 -7.44
N LEU A 125 -5.04 -15.04 -8.64
CA LEU A 125 -5.69 -14.13 -9.60
C LEU A 125 -7.12 -13.80 -9.17
N GLU A 126 -7.86 -14.77 -8.68
CA GLU A 126 -9.21 -14.57 -8.17
C GLU A 126 -9.18 -13.66 -6.94
N ARG A 127 -8.22 -13.88 -6.03
CA ARG A 127 -8.02 -13.00 -4.89
C ARG A 127 -7.74 -11.55 -5.32
N LYS A 128 -6.88 -11.33 -6.31
CA LYS A 128 -6.59 -9.98 -6.81
C LYS A 128 -7.82 -9.33 -7.45
N ARG A 129 -8.63 -10.09 -8.17
CA ARG A 129 -9.90 -9.58 -8.74
C ARG A 129 -10.89 -9.21 -7.64
N HIS A 130 -11.00 -10.05 -6.62
CA HIS A 130 -11.85 -9.83 -5.46
C HIS A 130 -11.44 -8.57 -4.69
N LEU A 131 -10.15 -8.42 -4.37
CA LEU A 131 -9.62 -7.25 -3.68
C LEU A 131 -9.78 -5.96 -4.52
N LYS A 132 -9.64 -6.06 -5.85
CA LYS A 132 -9.94 -4.94 -6.75
C LYS A 132 -11.41 -4.52 -6.68
N PHE A 133 -12.33 -5.47 -6.70
CA PHE A 133 -13.76 -5.19 -6.57
C PHE A 133 -14.05 -4.51 -5.22
N LEU A 134 -13.49 -5.03 -4.15
CA LEU A 134 -13.64 -4.49 -2.81
C LEU A 134 -13.09 -3.05 -2.70
N ALA A 135 -11.88 -2.79 -3.19
CA ALA A 135 -11.30 -1.46 -3.22
C ALA A 135 -12.18 -0.48 -4.03
N LYS A 136 -12.74 -0.94 -5.15
CA LYS A 136 -13.65 -0.13 -5.98
C LYS A 136 -14.98 0.16 -5.28
N SER A 137 -15.47 -0.75 -4.44
CA SER A 137 -16.71 -0.52 -3.67
C SER A 137 -16.53 0.55 -2.59
N TYR A 138 -15.34 0.64 -1.98
CA TYR A 138 -15.02 1.72 -1.03
C TYR A 138 -14.75 3.06 -1.71
N PHE A 139 -14.17 3.02 -2.90
CA PHE A 139 -13.74 4.22 -3.63
C PHE A 139 -14.26 4.18 -5.07
N PRO A 140 -15.57 4.40 -5.28
CA PRO A 140 -16.20 4.25 -6.59
C PRO A 140 -15.65 5.22 -7.65
N ASP A 141 -15.14 6.38 -7.26
CA ASP A 141 -14.58 7.37 -8.18
C ASP A 141 -13.08 7.18 -8.44
N ALA A 142 -12.40 6.35 -7.65
CA ALA A 142 -10.97 6.12 -7.82
C ALA A 142 -10.67 5.19 -9.01
N ARG A 143 -9.51 5.40 -9.64
CA ARG A 143 -8.97 4.48 -10.66
C ARG A 143 -8.33 3.26 -9.99
N VAL A 144 -9.13 2.24 -9.71
CA VAL A 144 -8.66 0.99 -9.11
C VAL A 144 -8.24 -0.02 -10.17
N THR A 145 -7.03 -0.54 -10.06
CA THR A 145 -6.46 -1.59 -10.93
C THR A 145 -6.07 -2.82 -10.12
N LEU A 146 -5.70 -3.92 -10.78
CA LEU A 146 -5.16 -5.11 -10.10
C LEU A 146 -3.82 -4.83 -9.39
N LYS A 147 -3.08 -3.80 -9.81
CA LYS A 147 -1.82 -3.40 -9.17
C LYS A 147 -2.03 -2.50 -7.96
N THR A 148 -3.07 -1.67 -7.97
CA THR A 148 -3.27 -0.65 -6.93
C THR A 148 -4.23 -1.09 -5.83
N ALA A 149 -5.03 -2.13 -6.06
CA ALA A 149 -6.08 -2.55 -5.13
C ALA A 149 -5.56 -2.88 -3.73
N ASP A 150 -4.48 -3.65 -3.64
CA ASP A 150 -3.91 -4.07 -2.37
C ASP A 150 -3.38 -2.85 -1.60
N ALA A 151 -2.64 -1.95 -2.27
CA ALA A 151 -2.14 -0.71 -1.68
C ALA A 151 -3.26 0.20 -1.16
N ILE A 152 -4.36 0.31 -1.91
CA ILE A 152 -5.57 1.05 -1.50
C ILE A 152 -6.15 0.48 -0.19
N LEU A 153 -6.33 -0.83 -0.13
CA LEU A 153 -6.89 -1.49 1.04
C LEU A 153 -5.94 -1.43 2.24
N ILE A 154 -4.63 -1.54 2.03
CA ILE A 154 -3.61 -1.37 3.07
C ILE A 154 -3.63 0.06 3.63
N ALA A 155 -3.71 1.08 2.76
CA ALA A 155 -3.77 2.47 3.18
C ALA A 155 -5.02 2.74 4.04
N LYS A 156 -6.19 2.31 3.57
CA LYS A 156 -7.45 2.44 4.29
C LYS A 156 -7.41 1.70 5.63
N TYR A 157 -6.99 0.43 5.63
CA TYR A 157 -6.85 -0.38 6.84
C TYR A 157 -6.00 0.34 7.90
N LYS A 158 -4.80 0.79 7.51
CA LYS A 158 -3.87 1.39 8.46
C LYS A 158 -4.31 2.77 8.94
N PHE A 159 -4.99 3.53 8.11
CA PHE A 159 -5.57 4.81 8.50
C PHE A 159 -6.63 4.63 9.60
N GLU A 160 -7.56 3.68 9.42
CA GLU A 160 -8.61 3.34 10.40
C GLU A 160 -8.04 2.79 11.72
N GLU A 161 -6.93 2.02 11.64
CA GLU A 161 -6.25 1.50 12.83
C GLU A 161 -5.49 2.60 13.61
N SER A 162 -5.13 3.69 12.95
CA SER A 162 -4.31 4.78 13.51
C SER A 162 -5.13 5.94 14.08
N GLY A 163 -6.41 5.98 13.84
CA GLY A 163 -7.38 6.96 14.40
C GLY A 163 -7.97 6.44 15.66
#